data_46340db9a03373dc5e6f0ec9538d3dc4
#
_entry.id   46340db9a03373dc5e6f0ec9538d3dc4
#
_cell.length_a   1.000
_cell.length_b   1.000
_cell.length_c   1.000
_cell.angle_alpha   90.00
_cell.angle_beta   90.00
_cell.angle_gamma   90.00
#
_symmetry.space_group_name_H-M   'P 1'
#
loop_
_entity.id
_entity.type
_entity.pdbx_description
1 polymer ?
#
loop_
_entity_poly.entity_id
_entity_poly.type
_entity_poly.pdbx_seq_one_letter_code
_entity_poly.pdbx_strand_id
1 'polypeptide(L)'
;MSEAEILEFIAGIKNGKMSEQDALKYLKNYPFNDIGCAKIDTQRALRNGTGEVIYGANKTDDEILQIASAIGEKNENILITRTNESVFKRIREIFPQANFNARGRVISVKFKEQALTKSYIAIVSAGTADGAVVEETYETAKFLGNDVRKFTDVGVAGLHRLVAKLDEIRGAKVVIAVAGMEGALASVLAGLVSSPVIAVPTSVGYGANFGGVAALLAMLNSCANGISVVNIDNGYGAAYNASLINHL
;
A
#
# COMPACT_ATOMS: atom_id res chain seq x y z
N MET A 1 -1.45 15.42 -10.36
CA MET A 1 -0.30 16.16 -10.95
C MET A 1 0.79 16.30 -9.90
N SER A 2 2.02 16.04 -10.30
CA SER A 2 3.22 16.38 -9.52
C SER A 2 3.58 17.86 -9.71
N GLU A 3 4.48 18.37 -8.89
CA GLU A 3 5.01 19.75 -9.05
C GLU A 3 5.65 19.97 -10.43
N ALA A 4 6.39 18.98 -10.93
CA ALA A 4 6.99 19.00 -12.25
C ALA A 4 5.94 19.12 -13.37
N GLU A 5 4.85 18.39 -13.31
CA GLU A 5 3.74 18.45 -14.26
C GLU A 5 3.01 19.80 -14.22
N ILE A 6 2.91 20.45 -13.05
CA ILE A 6 2.37 21.82 -12.92
C ILE A 6 3.30 22.83 -13.60
N LEU A 7 4.59 22.72 -13.38
CA LEU A 7 5.57 23.59 -14.02
C LEU A 7 5.56 23.43 -15.54
N GLU A 8 5.43 22.20 -16.04
CA GLU A 8 5.31 21.92 -17.46
C GLU A 8 4.00 22.48 -18.04
N PHE A 9 2.87 22.36 -17.32
CA PHE A 9 1.59 22.97 -17.69
C PHE A 9 1.71 24.50 -17.79
N ILE A 10 2.31 25.16 -16.80
CA ILE A 10 2.54 26.60 -16.82
C ILE A 10 3.45 27.00 -17.98
N ALA A 11 4.52 26.24 -18.22
CA ALA A 11 5.42 26.47 -19.35
C ALA A 11 4.70 26.30 -20.70
N GLY A 12 3.80 25.32 -20.82
CA GLY A 12 2.98 25.07 -22.00
C GLY A 12 2.10 26.26 -22.36
N ILE A 13 1.46 26.88 -21.37
CA ILE A 13 0.67 28.12 -21.58
C ILE A 13 1.60 29.28 -22.00
N LYS A 14 2.69 29.47 -21.23
CA LYS A 14 3.63 30.59 -21.48
C LYS A 14 4.28 30.53 -22.84
N ASN A 15 4.54 29.32 -23.36
CA ASN A 15 5.18 29.12 -24.67
C ASN A 15 4.19 28.97 -25.84
N GLY A 16 2.89 29.17 -25.60
CA GLY A 16 1.84 29.08 -26.62
C GLY A 16 1.55 27.65 -27.12
N LYS A 17 2.09 26.64 -26.48
CA LYS A 17 1.81 25.20 -26.78
C LYS A 17 0.43 24.75 -26.31
N MET A 18 -0.18 25.49 -25.41
CA MET A 18 -1.52 25.24 -24.86
C MET A 18 -2.33 26.52 -24.96
N SER A 19 -3.55 26.44 -25.50
CA SER A 19 -4.45 27.58 -25.56
C SER A 19 -5.03 27.92 -24.18
N GLU A 20 -5.42 29.20 -24.00
CA GLU A 20 -6.11 29.62 -22.75
C GLU A 20 -7.40 28.83 -22.51
N GLN A 21 -8.10 28.45 -23.59
CA GLN A 21 -9.33 27.65 -23.51
C GLN A 21 -9.05 26.22 -23.02
N ASP A 22 -7.99 25.60 -23.53
CA ASP A 22 -7.57 24.26 -23.09
C ASP A 22 -7.08 24.29 -21.64
N ALA A 23 -6.33 25.33 -21.26
CA ALA A 23 -5.90 25.55 -19.90
C ALA A 23 -7.10 25.72 -18.94
N LEU A 24 -8.10 26.51 -19.34
CA LEU A 24 -9.33 26.69 -18.54
C LEU A 24 -10.13 25.39 -18.42
N LYS A 25 -10.26 24.60 -19.49
CA LYS A 25 -10.91 23.28 -19.48
C LYS A 25 -10.20 22.33 -18.55
N TYR A 26 -8.87 22.33 -18.58
CA TYR A 26 -8.04 21.52 -17.68
C TYR A 26 -8.25 21.92 -16.20
N LEU A 27 -8.19 23.21 -15.89
CA LEU A 27 -8.34 23.74 -14.53
C LEU A 27 -9.77 23.57 -13.97
N LYS A 28 -10.80 23.56 -14.82
CA LYS A 28 -12.17 23.26 -14.39
C LYS A 28 -12.35 21.85 -13.85
N ASN A 29 -11.58 20.88 -14.34
CA ASN A 29 -11.58 19.49 -13.88
C ASN A 29 -10.56 19.24 -12.75
N TYR A 30 -10.00 20.29 -12.21
CA TYR A 30 -9.08 20.32 -11.11
C TYR A 30 -9.78 20.97 -9.91
N PRO A 31 -9.81 20.38 -8.70
CA PRO A 31 -8.91 19.34 -8.17
C PRO A 31 -9.41 17.89 -8.26
N PHE A 32 -10.56 17.62 -8.79
CA PHE A 32 -11.08 16.26 -8.97
C PHE A 32 -11.79 16.12 -10.32
N ASN A 33 -11.86 14.89 -10.81
CA ASN A 33 -12.64 14.53 -12.00
C ASN A 33 -13.88 13.76 -11.55
N ASP A 34 -15.06 14.31 -11.80
CA ASP A 34 -16.34 13.66 -11.50
C ASP A 34 -16.76 12.78 -12.68
N ILE A 35 -16.74 11.46 -12.49
CA ILE A 35 -17.16 10.45 -13.47
C ILE A 35 -18.55 9.89 -13.18
N GLY A 36 -19.34 10.54 -12.32
CA GLY A 36 -20.65 10.13 -11.92
C GLY A 36 -20.65 9.10 -10.77
N CYS A 37 -20.02 7.95 -10.94
CA CYS A 37 -19.91 6.94 -9.88
C CYS A 37 -18.80 7.25 -8.86
N ALA A 38 -17.85 8.13 -9.18
CA ALA A 38 -16.75 8.52 -8.28
C ALA A 38 -16.23 9.92 -8.61
N LYS A 39 -15.57 10.53 -7.62
CA LYS A 39 -14.80 11.78 -7.77
C LYS A 39 -13.32 11.47 -7.59
N ILE A 40 -12.60 11.41 -8.69
CA ILE A 40 -11.18 11.04 -8.71
C ILE A 40 -10.34 12.24 -8.30
N ASP A 41 -9.57 12.11 -7.22
CA ASP A 41 -8.70 13.15 -6.68
C ASP A 41 -7.44 13.32 -7.53
N THR A 42 -7.46 14.27 -8.44
CA THR A 42 -6.35 14.54 -9.36
C THR A 42 -5.18 15.30 -8.73
N GLN A 43 -5.35 15.81 -7.49
CA GLN A 43 -4.31 16.52 -6.73
C GLN A 43 -3.60 15.64 -5.70
N ARG A 44 -4.01 14.40 -5.52
CA ARG A 44 -3.51 13.55 -4.43
C ARG A 44 -2.00 13.37 -4.50
N ALA A 45 -1.45 13.15 -5.70
CA ALA A 45 0.01 13.02 -5.87
C ALA A 45 0.78 14.26 -5.43
N LEU A 46 0.22 15.46 -5.67
CA LEU A 46 0.84 16.71 -5.25
C LEU A 46 0.84 16.89 -3.72
N ARG A 47 -0.26 16.50 -3.05
CA ARG A 47 -0.38 16.65 -1.58
C ARG A 47 0.31 15.55 -0.80
N ASN A 48 0.23 14.32 -1.30
CA ASN A 48 0.61 13.11 -0.57
C ASN A 48 1.78 12.34 -1.21
N GLY A 49 2.33 12.84 -2.34
CA GLY A 49 3.41 12.18 -3.07
C GLY A 49 3.01 10.94 -3.86
N THR A 50 1.77 10.47 -3.74
CA THR A 50 1.25 9.27 -4.41
C THR A 50 -0.11 9.52 -5.05
N GLY A 51 -0.37 8.90 -6.20
CA GLY A 51 -1.67 8.95 -6.87
C GLY A 51 -2.79 8.29 -6.07
N GLU A 52 -4.00 8.33 -6.62
CA GLU A 52 -5.15 7.68 -6.00
C GLU A 52 -5.05 6.16 -6.07
N VAL A 53 -5.53 5.49 -5.01
CA VAL A 53 -5.59 4.03 -4.91
C VAL A 53 -7.04 3.60 -4.82
N ILE A 54 -7.42 2.59 -5.60
CA ILE A 54 -8.78 2.07 -5.64
C ILE A 54 -8.95 1.02 -4.54
N TYR A 55 -9.80 1.31 -3.56
CA TYR A 55 -10.26 0.33 -2.59
C TYR A 55 -11.41 -0.46 -3.21
N GLY A 56 -11.16 -1.71 -3.60
CA GLY A 56 -12.11 -2.52 -4.36
C GLY A 56 -13.22 -3.17 -3.54
N ALA A 57 -13.06 -3.29 -2.20
CA ALA A 57 -14.12 -3.87 -1.38
C ALA A 57 -15.39 -3.02 -1.43
N ASN A 58 -16.54 -3.69 -1.58
CA ASN A 58 -17.86 -3.08 -1.66
C ASN A 58 -18.10 -2.16 -2.88
N LYS A 59 -17.22 -2.20 -3.89
CA LYS A 59 -17.47 -1.63 -5.21
C LYS A 59 -17.91 -2.71 -6.19
N THR A 60 -18.75 -2.35 -7.12
CA THR A 60 -19.07 -3.22 -8.26
C THR A 60 -17.86 -3.30 -9.19
N ASP A 61 -17.78 -4.39 -9.98
CA ASP A 61 -16.73 -4.54 -10.98
C ASP A 61 -16.73 -3.37 -11.97
N ASP A 62 -17.92 -2.88 -12.37
CA ASP A 62 -18.06 -1.75 -13.30
C ASP A 62 -17.55 -0.42 -12.72
N GLU A 63 -17.80 -0.14 -11.44
CA GLU A 63 -17.26 1.04 -10.76
C GLU A 63 -15.73 1.00 -10.73
N ILE A 64 -15.14 -0.17 -10.40
CA ILE A 64 -13.69 -0.33 -10.39
C ILE A 64 -13.10 -0.08 -11.78
N LEU A 65 -13.72 -0.61 -12.83
CA LEU A 65 -13.27 -0.43 -14.21
C LEU A 65 -13.34 1.03 -14.66
N GLN A 66 -14.45 1.72 -14.37
CA GLN A 66 -14.63 3.14 -14.72
C GLN A 66 -13.58 4.00 -14.03
N ILE A 67 -13.32 3.78 -12.73
CA ILE A 67 -12.30 4.51 -11.97
C ILE A 67 -10.90 4.22 -12.53
N ALA A 68 -10.59 2.95 -12.77
CA ALA A 68 -9.29 2.53 -13.31
C ALA A 68 -9.05 3.12 -14.71
N SER A 69 -10.06 3.13 -15.58
CA SER A 69 -9.97 3.74 -16.90
C SER A 69 -9.68 5.24 -16.84
N ALA A 70 -10.40 5.95 -15.97
CA ALA A 70 -10.21 7.40 -15.82
C ALA A 70 -8.85 7.80 -15.24
N ILE A 71 -8.25 6.94 -14.36
CA ILE A 71 -6.87 7.11 -13.89
C ILE A 71 -5.88 6.79 -15.02
N GLY A 72 -6.11 5.69 -15.74
CA GLY A 72 -5.25 5.20 -16.82
C GLY A 72 -5.17 6.14 -18.02
N GLU A 73 -6.24 6.89 -18.34
CA GLU A 73 -6.24 7.93 -19.38
C GLU A 73 -5.15 9.00 -19.17
N LYS A 74 -4.70 9.19 -17.93
CA LYS A 74 -3.61 10.11 -17.58
C LYS A 74 -2.24 9.45 -17.54
N ASN A 75 -2.13 8.17 -17.92
CA ASN A 75 -0.93 7.36 -17.78
C ASN A 75 -0.37 7.35 -16.35
N GLU A 76 -1.25 7.40 -15.34
CA GLU A 76 -0.89 7.26 -13.94
C GLU A 76 -0.92 5.78 -13.54
N ASN A 77 0.03 5.38 -12.69
CA ASN A 77 0.07 4.02 -12.15
C ASN A 77 -1.20 3.75 -11.32
N ILE A 78 -1.77 2.56 -11.47
CA ILE A 78 -3.02 2.16 -10.80
C ILE A 78 -2.73 1.05 -9.80
N LEU A 79 -3.22 1.22 -8.57
CA LEU A 79 -3.27 0.17 -7.56
C LEU A 79 -4.71 -0.05 -7.15
N ILE A 80 -5.15 -1.30 -7.17
CA ILE A 80 -6.48 -1.73 -6.72
C ILE A 80 -6.28 -2.77 -5.63
N THR A 81 -6.74 -2.48 -4.42
CA THR A 81 -6.66 -3.40 -3.29
C THR A 81 -8.00 -4.08 -3.02
N ARG A 82 -7.98 -5.23 -2.36
CA ARG A 82 -9.16 -6.01 -1.96
C ARG A 82 -10.11 -6.32 -3.12
N THR A 83 -9.54 -6.72 -4.23
CA THR A 83 -10.24 -7.08 -5.47
C THR A 83 -10.21 -8.60 -5.71
N ASN A 84 -10.58 -9.04 -6.90
CA ASN A 84 -10.70 -10.44 -7.27
C ASN A 84 -10.28 -10.71 -8.72
N GLU A 85 -10.25 -12.00 -9.10
CA GLU A 85 -9.84 -12.44 -10.43
C GLU A 85 -10.81 -12.00 -11.56
N SER A 86 -12.10 -11.85 -11.26
CA SER A 86 -13.08 -11.36 -12.25
C SER A 86 -12.74 -9.95 -12.70
N VAL A 87 -12.51 -9.06 -11.74
CA VAL A 87 -12.05 -7.69 -12.01
C VAL A 87 -10.73 -7.68 -12.76
N PHE A 88 -9.77 -8.54 -12.35
CA PHE A 88 -8.47 -8.61 -13.03
C PHE A 88 -8.60 -8.96 -14.51
N LYS A 89 -9.42 -9.94 -14.87
CA LYS A 89 -9.63 -10.33 -16.28
C LYS A 89 -10.09 -9.13 -17.11
N ARG A 90 -11.08 -8.40 -16.63
CA ARG A 90 -11.61 -7.19 -17.28
C ARG A 90 -10.62 -6.04 -17.32
N ILE A 91 -9.86 -5.79 -16.24
CA ILE A 91 -8.78 -4.79 -16.19
C ILE A 91 -7.70 -5.11 -17.22
N ARG A 92 -7.35 -6.39 -17.38
CA ARG A 92 -6.31 -6.83 -18.32
C ARG A 92 -6.71 -6.65 -19.78
N GLU A 93 -8.00 -6.70 -20.10
CA GLU A 93 -8.51 -6.38 -21.45
C GLU A 93 -8.24 -4.92 -21.82
N ILE A 94 -8.32 -3.99 -20.84
CA ILE A 94 -8.07 -2.55 -21.03
C ILE A 94 -6.57 -2.23 -20.91
N PHE A 95 -5.90 -2.85 -19.93
CA PHE A 95 -4.50 -2.65 -19.60
C PHE A 95 -3.74 -3.99 -19.64
N PRO A 96 -3.21 -4.42 -20.80
CA PRO A 96 -2.53 -5.72 -20.96
C PRO A 96 -1.35 -5.94 -20.00
N GLN A 97 -0.71 -4.84 -19.52
CA GLN A 97 0.38 -4.86 -18.54
C GLN A 97 -0.07 -5.04 -17.08
N ALA A 98 -1.37 -5.17 -16.83
CA ALA A 98 -1.89 -5.40 -15.49
C ALA A 98 -1.34 -6.68 -14.86
N ASN A 99 -0.97 -6.62 -13.60
CA ASN A 99 -0.52 -7.73 -12.78
C ASN A 99 -1.48 -7.96 -11.61
N PHE A 100 -1.69 -9.23 -11.23
CA PHE A 100 -2.59 -9.62 -10.15
C PHE A 100 -1.90 -10.53 -9.15
N ASN A 101 -1.82 -10.09 -7.91
CA ASN A 101 -1.48 -10.94 -6.78
C ASN A 101 -2.78 -11.50 -6.18
N ALA A 102 -3.08 -12.76 -6.52
CA ALA A 102 -4.34 -13.40 -6.10
C ALA A 102 -4.43 -13.55 -4.57
N ARG A 103 -3.30 -13.83 -3.88
CA ARG A 103 -3.28 -13.99 -2.43
C ARG A 103 -3.48 -12.68 -1.70
N GLY A 104 -2.82 -11.60 -2.16
CA GLY A 104 -2.99 -10.25 -1.62
C GLY A 104 -4.25 -9.55 -2.09
N ARG A 105 -4.92 -10.11 -3.12
CA ARG A 105 -6.10 -9.51 -3.76
C ARG A 105 -5.81 -8.11 -4.29
N VAL A 106 -4.63 -7.94 -4.90
CA VAL A 106 -4.12 -6.65 -5.39
C VAL A 106 -3.91 -6.72 -6.89
N ILE A 107 -4.43 -5.73 -7.62
CA ILE A 107 -4.11 -5.49 -9.03
C ILE A 107 -3.23 -4.24 -9.11
N SER A 108 -2.18 -4.32 -9.90
CA SER A 108 -1.34 -3.17 -10.23
C SER A 108 -1.20 -3.00 -11.74
N VAL A 109 -1.27 -1.75 -12.22
CA VAL A 109 -0.99 -1.38 -13.61
C VAL A 109 0.09 -0.31 -13.57
N LYS A 110 1.22 -0.56 -14.22
CA LYS A 110 2.34 0.36 -14.29
C LYS A 110 2.43 1.01 -15.67
N PHE A 111 2.41 2.32 -15.68
CA PHE A 111 2.68 3.16 -16.86
C PHE A 111 4.06 3.81 -16.77
N LYS A 112 4.52 4.09 -15.54
CA LYS A 112 5.81 4.73 -15.26
C LYS A 112 6.56 3.88 -14.25
N GLU A 113 7.84 3.60 -14.52
CA GLU A 113 8.72 2.98 -13.55
C GLU A 113 9.06 3.99 -12.44
N GLN A 114 9.12 3.49 -11.21
CA GLN A 114 9.54 4.27 -10.05
C GLN A 114 10.91 3.81 -9.58
N ALA A 115 11.78 4.76 -9.26
CA ALA A 115 13.05 4.44 -8.63
C ALA A 115 12.81 3.85 -7.25
N LEU A 116 13.48 2.74 -6.95
CA LEU A 116 13.39 2.13 -5.63
C LEU A 116 14.23 2.90 -4.62
N THR A 117 13.78 2.90 -3.37
CA THR A 117 14.55 3.41 -2.24
C THR A 117 15.88 2.66 -2.08
N LYS A 118 16.91 3.33 -1.57
CA LYS A 118 18.21 2.70 -1.26
C LYS A 118 18.14 1.82 0.00
N SER A 119 17.27 2.16 0.92
CA SER A 119 16.92 1.38 2.11
C SER A 119 15.71 0.50 1.82
N TYR A 120 15.47 -0.49 2.66
CA TYR A 120 14.34 -1.41 2.48
C TYR A 120 13.37 -1.43 3.66
N ILE A 121 12.15 -1.88 3.36
CA ILE A 121 11.13 -2.23 4.32
C ILE A 121 11.20 -3.74 4.60
N ALA A 122 11.29 -4.16 5.87
CA ALA A 122 11.14 -5.56 6.25
C ALA A 122 9.69 -5.86 6.61
N ILE A 123 9.05 -6.79 5.91
CA ILE A 123 7.75 -7.33 6.27
C ILE A 123 7.97 -8.67 6.98
N VAL A 124 7.59 -8.72 8.25
CA VAL A 124 7.80 -9.89 9.12
C VAL A 124 6.45 -10.46 9.54
N SER A 125 6.17 -11.73 9.26
CA SER A 125 4.88 -12.34 9.62
C SER A 125 5.01 -13.54 10.52
N ALA A 126 4.01 -13.69 11.42
CA ALA A 126 3.98 -14.76 12.42
C ALA A 126 3.74 -16.12 11.78
N GLY A 127 2.71 -16.25 10.96
CA GLY A 127 2.34 -17.53 10.37
C GLY A 127 2.02 -17.45 8.89
N THR A 128 1.92 -18.62 8.26
CA THR A 128 1.55 -18.73 6.85
C THR A 128 0.12 -18.24 6.58
N ALA A 129 -0.76 -18.31 7.58
CA ALA A 129 -2.15 -17.85 7.47
C ALA A 129 -2.26 -16.31 7.29
N ASP A 130 -1.28 -15.55 7.78
CA ASP A 130 -1.21 -14.08 7.62
C ASP A 130 -0.88 -13.65 6.19
N GLY A 131 -0.61 -14.59 5.31
CA GLY A 131 -0.04 -14.33 3.98
C GLY A 131 -0.87 -13.43 3.07
N ALA A 132 -2.19 -13.36 3.22
CA ALA A 132 -3.01 -12.44 2.43
C ALA A 132 -2.68 -10.98 2.77
N VAL A 133 -2.56 -10.66 4.05
CA VAL A 133 -2.18 -9.32 4.53
C VAL A 133 -0.72 -9.00 4.20
N VAL A 134 0.18 -10.00 4.29
CA VAL A 134 1.59 -9.86 3.87
C VAL A 134 1.69 -9.49 2.40
N GLU A 135 0.94 -10.15 1.52
CA GLU A 135 0.99 -9.89 0.09
C GLU A 135 0.34 -8.54 -0.26
N GLU A 136 -0.77 -8.13 0.37
CA GLU A 136 -1.32 -6.77 0.22
C GLU A 136 -0.28 -5.72 0.61
N THR A 137 0.40 -5.92 1.75
CA THR A 137 1.47 -5.05 2.24
C THR A 137 2.63 -4.96 1.25
N TYR A 138 3.09 -6.12 0.75
CA TYR A 138 4.22 -6.22 -0.17
C TYR A 138 3.95 -5.53 -1.51
N GLU A 139 2.81 -5.85 -2.14
CA GLU A 139 2.45 -5.25 -3.43
C GLU A 139 2.26 -3.74 -3.32
N THR A 140 1.64 -3.29 -2.22
CA THR A 140 1.47 -1.86 -1.95
C THR A 140 2.81 -1.15 -1.76
N ALA A 141 3.70 -1.68 -0.93
CA ALA A 141 5.00 -1.05 -0.67
C ALA A 141 5.87 -1.01 -1.95
N LYS A 142 5.86 -2.07 -2.75
CA LYS A 142 6.53 -2.09 -4.07
C LYS A 142 5.94 -1.09 -5.04
N PHE A 143 4.61 -1.00 -5.08
CA PHE A 143 3.92 -0.02 -5.93
C PHE A 143 4.30 1.41 -5.56
N LEU A 144 4.57 1.67 -4.29
CA LEU A 144 5.01 2.97 -3.78
C LEU A 144 6.53 3.24 -3.94
N GLY A 145 7.26 2.40 -4.69
CA GLY A 145 8.67 2.62 -5.02
C GLY A 145 9.65 2.22 -3.92
N ASN A 146 9.30 1.26 -3.08
CA ASN A 146 10.21 0.79 -2.04
C ASN A 146 10.91 -0.51 -2.42
N ASP A 147 12.18 -0.67 -1.98
CA ASP A 147 12.78 -2.00 -1.81
C ASP A 147 12.11 -2.70 -0.62
N VAL A 148 11.73 -3.98 -0.78
CA VAL A 148 10.93 -4.71 0.22
C VAL A 148 11.42 -6.14 0.35
N ARG A 149 11.64 -6.57 1.61
CA ARG A 149 12.03 -7.95 1.94
C ARG A 149 10.99 -8.60 2.83
N LYS A 150 10.64 -9.85 2.53
CA LYS A 150 9.66 -10.63 3.31
C LYS A 150 10.37 -11.67 4.16
N PHE A 151 10.00 -11.73 5.44
CA PHE A 151 10.41 -12.74 6.42
C PHE A 151 9.15 -13.39 6.98
N THR A 152 8.75 -14.49 6.36
CA THR A 152 7.47 -15.15 6.67
C THR A 152 7.65 -16.37 7.54
N ASP A 153 6.58 -16.72 8.29
CA ASP A 153 6.54 -17.90 9.17
C ASP A 153 7.63 -17.89 10.28
N VAL A 154 7.83 -16.70 10.87
CA VAL A 154 8.78 -16.49 11.98
C VAL A 154 8.07 -16.10 13.28
N GLY A 155 6.92 -16.72 13.56
CA GLY A 155 6.12 -16.47 14.76
C GLY A 155 6.82 -16.85 16.05
N VAL A 156 6.36 -16.24 17.15
CA VAL A 156 6.98 -16.38 18.49
C VAL A 156 6.91 -17.80 19.07
N ALA A 157 5.99 -18.63 18.61
CA ALA A 157 5.94 -20.04 18.97
C ALA A 157 7.20 -20.84 18.53
N GLY A 158 7.94 -20.32 17.57
CA GLY A 158 9.24 -20.84 17.14
C GLY A 158 10.27 -19.73 17.06
N LEU A 159 10.55 -19.06 18.17
CA LEU A 159 11.37 -17.85 18.25
C LEU A 159 12.74 -17.97 17.59
N HIS A 160 13.33 -19.17 17.56
CA HIS A 160 14.60 -19.46 16.87
C HIS A 160 14.54 -19.13 15.36
N ARG A 161 13.37 -19.23 14.73
CA ARG A 161 13.17 -18.88 13.31
C ARG A 161 13.32 -17.37 13.09
N LEU A 162 12.76 -16.57 13.99
CA LEU A 162 12.91 -15.11 13.99
C LEU A 162 14.36 -14.71 14.25
N VAL A 163 14.99 -15.30 15.25
CA VAL A 163 16.39 -15.01 15.62
C VAL A 163 17.33 -15.30 14.47
N ALA A 164 17.11 -16.38 13.71
CA ALA A 164 17.91 -16.71 12.53
C ALA A 164 17.85 -15.66 11.40
N LYS A 165 16.84 -14.78 11.41
CA LYS A 165 16.66 -13.69 10.42
C LYS A 165 16.91 -12.29 10.99
N LEU A 166 17.27 -12.19 12.25
CA LEU A 166 17.29 -10.93 12.98
C LEU A 166 18.27 -9.91 12.39
N ASP A 167 19.44 -10.34 11.95
CA ASP A 167 20.45 -9.44 11.38
C ASP A 167 19.95 -8.80 10.06
N GLU A 168 19.27 -9.61 9.23
CA GLU A 168 18.64 -9.09 8.02
C GLU A 168 17.48 -8.12 8.36
N ILE A 169 16.67 -8.43 9.37
CA ILE A 169 15.56 -7.57 9.80
C ILE A 169 16.07 -6.25 10.37
N ARG A 170 17.14 -6.26 11.16
CA ARG A 170 17.77 -5.06 11.74
C ARG A 170 18.33 -4.09 10.70
N GLY A 171 18.69 -4.58 9.51
CA GLY A 171 19.14 -3.73 8.41
C GLY A 171 18.04 -2.91 7.76
N ALA A 172 16.76 -3.15 8.06
CA ALA A 172 15.65 -2.42 7.50
C ALA A 172 15.51 -1.01 8.11
N LYS A 173 15.09 -0.02 7.31
CA LYS A 173 14.79 1.33 7.79
C LYS A 173 13.49 1.38 8.59
N VAL A 174 12.54 0.50 8.25
CA VAL A 174 11.27 0.32 8.94
C VAL A 174 10.83 -1.14 8.87
N VAL A 175 10.23 -1.65 9.92
CA VAL A 175 9.74 -3.03 10.03
C VAL A 175 8.22 -3.02 10.08
N ILE A 176 7.57 -3.88 9.29
CA ILE A 176 6.13 -4.13 9.37
C ILE A 176 5.94 -5.50 10.01
N ALA A 177 5.30 -5.57 11.17
CA ALA A 177 5.01 -6.81 11.90
C ALA A 177 3.57 -7.23 11.66
N VAL A 178 3.35 -8.35 10.96
CA VAL A 178 2.02 -8.87 10.62
C VAL A 178 1.74 -10.11 11.46
N ALA A 179 0.73 -10.06 12.33
CA ALA A 179 0.42 -11.16 13.24
C ALA A 179 -1.07 -11.19 13.63
N GLY A 180 -1.64 -12.40 13.62
CA GLY A 180 -2.93 -12.71 14.23
C GLY A 180 -2.79 -13.24 15.65
N MET A 181 -3.70 -14.13 16.06
CA MET A 181 -3.77 -14.72 17.38
C MET A 181 -3.72 -13.67 18.50
N GLU A 182 -2.63 -13.66 19.30
CA GLU A 182 -2.37 -12.71 20.39
C GLU A 182 -1.46 -11.52 19.97
N GLY A 183 -0.97 -11.49 18.75
CA GLY A 183 -0.18 -10.37 18.22
C GLY A 183 1.22 -10.18 18.83
N ALA A 184 1.76 -11.16 19.56
CA ALA A 184 2.99 -11.02 20.33
C ALA A 184 4.25 -10.71 19.49
N LEU A 185 4.27 -11.08 18.21
CA LEU A 185 5.40 -10.84 17.30
C LEU A 185 5.80 -9.36 17.24
N ALA A 186 4.84 -8.44 17.24
CA ALA A 186 5.11 -7.00 17.18
C ALA A 186 5.92 -6.51 18.38
N SER A 187 5.55 -6.94 19.60
CA SER A 187 6.28 -6.59 20.83
C SER A 187 7.69 -7.18 20.86
N VAL A 188 7.85 -8.42 20.42
CA VAL A 188 9.16 -9.08 20.38
C VAL A 188 10.07 -8.38 19.36
N LEU A 189 9.58 -8.08 18.18
CA LEU A 189 10.35 -7.36 17.16
C LEU A 189 10.78 -5.98 17.63
N ALA A 190 9.88 -5.20 18.22
CA ALA A 190 10.21 -3.87 18.71
C ALA A 190 11.25 -3.87 19.84
N GLY A 191 11.32 -4.95 20.62
CA GLY A 191 12.40 -5.16 21.60
C GLY A 191 13.74 -5.58 20.99
N LEU A 192 13.79 -5.97 19.71
CA LEU A 192 14.97 -6.53 19.07
C LEU A 192 15.56 -5.64 17.96
N VAL A 193 14.83 -4.61 17.50
CA VAL A 193 15.24 -3.71 16.41
C VAL A 193 15.29 -2.26 16.90
N SER A 194 16.08 -1.43 16.24
CA SER A 194 16.12 0.03 16.47
C SER A 194 15.23 0.80 15.49
N SER A 195 14.74 0.14 14.45
CA SER A 195 13.87 0.73 13.45
C SER A 195 12.45 0.88 13.98
N PRO A 196 11.66 1.87 13.51
CA PRO A 196 10.22 1.93 13.79
C PRO A 196 9.51 0.64 13.37
N VAL A 197 8.56 0.19 14.19
CA VAL A 197 7.75 -1.01 13.93
C VAL A 197 6.31 -0.60 13.68
N ILE A 198 5.78 -0.94 12.50
CA ILE A 198 4.37 -0.79 12.17
C ILE A 198 3.69 -2.14 12.36
N ALA A 199 2.84 -2.25 13.35
CA ALA A 199 2.15 -3.48 13.71
C ALA A 199 0.80 -3.58 12.98
N VAL A 200 0.59 -4.73 12.33
CA VAL A 200 -0.64 -5.07 11.61
C VAL A 200 -1.29 -6.26 12.30
N PRO A 201 -2.30 -6.04 13.14
CA PRO A 201 -3.11 -7.14 13.64
C PRO A 201 -3.87 -7.77 12.50
N THR A 202 -3.94 -9.12 12.46
CA THR A 202 -4.75 -9.82 11.46
C THR A 202 -5.95 -10.48 12.10
N SER A 203 -7.01 -10.70 11.30
CA SER A 203 -8.19 -11.46 11.73
C SER A 203 -7.94 -12.95 11.89
N VAL A 204 -6.73 -13.42 11.58
CA VAL A 204 -6.30 -14.81 11.72
C VAL A 204 -6.32 -15.23 13.17
N GLY A 205 -7.12 -16.24 13.48
CA GLY A 205 -7.27 -16.77 14.83
C GLY A 205 -8.60 -17.47 15.03
N TYR A 206 -8.87 -17.86 16.27
CA TYR A 206 -10.11 -18.53 16.67
C TYR A 206 -10.48 -18.18 18.12
N GLY A 207 -11.70 -18.55 18.54
CA GLY A 207 -12.16 -18.35 19.91
C GLY A 207 -12.09 -16.90 20.37
N ALA A 208 -11.32 -16.62 21.40
CA ALA A 208 -11.17 -15.29 22.01
C ALA A 208 -10.39 -14.28 21.15
N ASN A 209 -10.00 -14.63 19.93
CA ASN A 209 -9.39 -13.69 18.99
C ASN A 209 -10.37 -12.59 18.52
N PHE A 210 -11.68 -12.87 18.54
CA PHE A 210 -12.72 -11.92 18.09
C PHE A 210 -12.39 -11.22 16.76
N GLY A 211 -11.98 -12.01 15.73
CA GLY A 211 -11.68 -11.46 14.41
C GLY A 211 -10.49 -10.49 14.37
N GLY A 212 -9.51 -10.68 15.26
CA GLY A 212 -8.28 -9.86 15.33
C GLY A 212 -8.28 -8.81 16.44
N VAL A 213 -9.39 -8.65 17.20
CA VAL A 213 -9.45 -7.66 18.29
C VAL A 213 -8.41 -7.99 19.39
N ALA A 214 -8.19 -9.27 19.72
CA ALA A 214 -7.18 -9.65 20.68
C ALA A 214 -5.77 -9.21 20.25
N ALA A 215 -5.41 -9.45 18.98
CA ALA A 215 -4.13 -8.98 18.42
C ALA A 215 -4.02 -7.46 18.44
N LEU A 216 -5.09 -6.74 18.03
CA LEU A 216 -5.12 -5.28 18.03
C LEU A 216 -4.88 -4.72 19.44
N LEU A 217 -5.61 -5.20 20.44
CA LEU A 217 -5.47 -4.72 21.81
C LEU A 217 -4.10 -5.05 22.42
N ALA A 218 -3.56 -6.24 22.14
CA ALA A 218 -2.21 -6.61 22.57
C ALA A 218 -1.14 -5.70 21.95
N MET A 219 -1.23 -5.40 20.67
CA MET A 219 -0.30 -4.48 19.97
C MET A 219 -0.40 -3.06 20.51
N LEU A 220 -1.63 -2.54 20.72
CA LEU A 220 -1.87 -1.20 21.29
C LEU A 220 -1.38 -1.07 22.73
N ASN A 221 -1.39 -2.17 23.50
CA ASN A 221 -0.98 -2.21 24.90
C ASN A 221 0.46 -2.72 25.08
N SER A 222 1.26 -2.76 24.01
CA SER A 222 2.64 -3.20 24.09
C SER A 222 3.49 -2.26 24.94
N CYS A 223 4.34 -2.82 25.82
CA CYS A 223 5.34 -2.04 26.56
C CYS A 223 6.61 -1.74 25.74
N ALA A 224 6.77 -2.33 24.56
CA ALA A 224 7.91 -2.06 23.69
C ALA A 224 7.76 -0.71 22.99
N ASN A 225 8.83 0.09 23.02
CA ASN A 225 8.83 1.41 22.39
C ASN A 225 8.93 1.31 20.85
N GLY A 226 8.42 2.33 20.14
CA GLY A 226 8.58 2.44 18.68
C GLY A 226 7.54 1.69 17.86
N ILE A 227 6.46 1.19 18.47
CA ILE A 227 5.34 0.55 17.78
C ILE A 227 4.27 1.58 17.41
N SER A 228 3.84 1.54 16.15
CA SER A 228 2.61 2.18 15.67
C SER A 228 1.68 1.10 15.14
N VAL A 229 0.41 1.14 15.51
CA VAL A 229 -0.55 0.08 15.16
C VAL A 229 -1.53 0.59 14.09
N VAL A 230 -1.75 -0.19 13.05
CA VAL A 230 -2.79 0.07 12.06
C VAL A 230 -4.04 -0.78 12.36
N ASN A 231 -5.12 -0.59 11.61
CA ASN A 231 -6.35 -1.35 11.79
C ASN A 231 -6.15 -2.85 11.43
N ILE A 232 -7.08 -3.69 11.86
CA ILE A 232 -7.09 -5.13 11.55
C ILE A 232 -7.09 -5.35 10.03
N ASP A 233 -6.24 -6.26 9.56
CA ASP A 233 -6.05 -6.64 8.15
C ASP A 233 -5.68 -5.44 7.23
N ASN A 234 -5.14 -4.35 7.78
CA ASN A 234 -4.81 -3.17 7.00
C ASN A 234 -3.35 -3.18 6.49
N GLY A 235 -3.05 -4.13 5.61
CA GLY A 235 -1.75 -4.22 4.95
C GLY A 235 -1.40 -2.99 4.13
N TYR A 236 -2.40 -2.43 3.41
CA TYR A 236 -2.25 -1.19 2.67
C TYR A 236 -1.79 -0.01 3.56
N GLY A 237 -2.49 0.22 4.68
CA GLY A 237 -2.16 1.34 5.58
C GLY A 237 -0.77 1.19 6.20
N ALA A 238 -0.35 -0.03 6.54
CA ALA A 238 0.99 -0.29 7.03
C ALA A 238 2.07 -0.01 5.98
N ALA A 239 1.87 -0.49 4.75
CA ALA A 239 2.77 -0.24 3.64
C ALA A 239 2.89 1.25 3.31
N TYR A 240 1.78 1.98 3.35
CA TYR A 240 1.76 3.41 3.10
C TYR A 240 2.57 4.18 4.15
N ASN A 241 2.32 3.93 5.45
CA ASN A 241 3.07 4.55 6.54
C ASN A 241 4.57 4.19 6.50
N ALA A 242 4.89 2.91 6.23
CA ALA A 242 6.27 2.46 6.07
C ALA A 242 6.95 3.14 4.88
N SER A 243 6.23 3.33 3.78
CA SER A 243 6.74 4.04 2.59
C SER A 243 7.09 5.48 2.90
N LEU A 244 6.24 6.22 3.64
CA LEU A 244 6.54 7.58 4.07
C LEU A 244 7.86 7.64 4.86
N ILE A 245 8.05 6.71 5.81
CA ILE A 245 9.28 6.63 6.62
C ILE A 245 10.50 6.26 5.76
N ASN A 246 10.33 5.33 4.82
CA ASN A 246 11.44 4.83 4.02
C ASN A 246 11.94 5.82 2.98
N HIS A 247 11.09 6.77 2.55
CA HIS A 247 11.46 7.85 1.63
C HIS A 247 12.06 9.09 2.31
N LEU A 248 11.98 9.23 3.66
CA LEU A 248 12.70 10.25 4.42
C LEU A 248 14.21 9.99 4.39
#